data_76c1e891cf8dc08dda3a8e8f46751049
#
_entry.id   76c1e891cf8dc08dda3a8e8f46751049
#
_cell.length_a   1.000
_cell.length_b   1.000
_cell.length_c   1.000
_cell.angle_alpha   90.00
_cell.angle_beta   90.00
_cell.angle_gamma   90.00
#
_symmetry.space_group_name_H-M   'P 1'
#
loop_
_entity.id
_entity.type
_entity.pdbx_description
1 polymer ?
#
loop_
_entity_poly.entity_id
_entity_poly.type
_entity_poly.pdbx_seq_one_letter_code
_entity_poly.pdbx_strand_id
1 'polypeptide(L)'
;MKAKYYSTSELAEKTGTSRQVISAIINEKWKEKRISQATYERIKKAMDDLGFVPDRTATSLKKDSRKKVGLLCHGPLYSHILTAIEKLNHHFLDQGIPVEMHISAEGGLAEGLRDLMGQRVESLIVLLSPMTRNFCEVDLKNPSILKLLRVVPSIIYNFPFGIHEESLEQELIRGGSQLIGFSKEKAYTQFFKGVAKGKKTKILVDDKIFSLFKAGTQMSRICEGFERLDTYPNPQSDKLGQNPFLIGEKLAHLLLPRIQEHRYDFILTSSDRIAQGMAAVLDDAGLTIPQDINLLGFDKINSLPYFKHNLPTIEVPIQRMINELLATLRKQKWKGNAFRVEANLIGA
;
A
#
# COMPACT_ATOMS: atom_id res chain seq x y z
N MET A 1 5.59 29.87 -14.09
CA MET A 1 4.62 29.99 -15.20
C MET A 1 3.29 29.43 -14.73
N LYS A 2 2.17 30.16 -14.90
CA LYS A 2 0.83 29.59 -14.65
C LYS A 2 0.37 28.85 -15.92
N ALA A 3 -0.13 27.63 -15.75
CA ALA A 3 -0.73 26.89 -16.85
C ALA A 3 -1.95 27.66 -17.38
N LYS A 4 -2.03 27.84 -18.72
CA LYS A 4 -3.14 28.53 -19.36
C LYS A 4 -3.90 27.50 -20.20
N TYR A 5 -5.07 27.10 -19.69
CA TYR A 5 -6.01 26.26 -20.45
C TYR A 5 -7.01 27.11 -21.19
N TYR A 6 -7.31 26.74 -22.43
CA TYR A 6 -8.39 27.39 -23.19
C TYR A 6 -9.73 26.83 -22.72
N SER A 7 -10.67 27.71 -22.46
CA SER A 7 -12.07 27.34 -22.18
C SER A 7 -12.83 27.04 -23.49
N THR A 8 -13.95 26.32 -23.37
CA THR A 8 -14.87 26.11 -24.52
C THR A 8 -15.40 27.40 -25.11
N SER A 9 -15.46 28.45 -24.29
CA SER A 9 -15.87 29.80 -24.73
C SER A 9 -14.83 30.47 -25.64
N GLU A 10 -13.56 30.46 -25.19
CA GLU A 10 -12.45 31.01 -25.96
C GLU A 10 -12.23 30.22 -27.25
N LEU A 11 -12.44 28.90 -27.24
CA LEU A 11 -12.36 28.08 -28.44
C LEU A 11 -13.52 28.42 -29.41
N ALA A 12 -14.73 28.61 -28.91
CA ALA A 12 -15.90 29.01 -29.73
C ALA A 12 -15.67 30.36 -30.39
N GLU A 13 -15.14 31.34 -29.66
CA GLU A 13 -14.78 32.66 -30.17
C GLU A 13 -13.70 32.56 -31.25
N LYS A 14 -12.60 31.85 -30.98
CA LYS A 14 -11.50 31.68 -31.95
C LYS A 14 -11.90 30.95 -33.22
N THR A 15 -12.88 30.06 -33.14
CA THR A 15 -13.36 29.30 -34.30
C THR A 15 -14.61 29.90 -34.97
N GLY A 16 -15.14 31.03 -34.47
CA GLY A 16 -16.33 31.65 -34.99
C GLY A 16 -17.57 30.74 -34.90
N THR A 17 -17.69 29.96 -33.85
CA THR A 17 -18.81 29.03 -33.66
C THR A 17 -19.45 29.19 -32.28
N SER A 18 -20.58 28.54 -32.07
CA SER A 18 -21.22 28.53 -30.74
C SER A 18 -20.61 27.49 -29.80
N ARG A 19 -20.71 27.73 -28.47
CA ARG A 19 -20.36 26.75 -27.46
C ARG A 19 -21.05 25.40 -27.62
N GLN A 20 -22.30 25.41 -28.15
CA GLN A 20 -23.07 24.20 -28.41
C GLN A 20 -22.44 23.34 -29.49
N VAL A 21 -21.90 23.97 -30.55
CA VAL A 21 -21.16 23.27 -31.62
C VAL A 21 -19.87 22.68 -31.07
N ILE A 22 -19.10 23.45 -30.31
CA ILE A 22 -17.88 22.95 -29.66
C ILE A 22 -18.21 21.74 -28.74
N SER A 23 -19.23 21.88 -27.89
CA SER A 23 -19.68 20.81 -27.00
C SER A 23 -20.15 19.55 -27.77
N ALA A 24 -20.82 19.71 -28.89
CA ALA A 24 -21.26 18.60 -29.74
C ALA A 24 -20.06 17.84 -30.35
N ILE A 25 -19.01 18.56 -30.74
CA ILE A 25 -17.78 17.99 -31.29
C ILE A 25 -16.97 17.28 -30.20
N ILE A 26 -16.78 17.88 -29.02
CA ILE A 26 -16.11 17.27 -27.87
C ILE A 26 -16.77 15.95 -27.45
N ASN A 27 -18.11 15.91 -27.48
CA ASN A 27 -18.91 14.75 -27.10
C ASN A 27 -19.21 13.77 -28.25
N GLU A 28 -18.57 13.96 -29.41
CA GLU A 28 -18.75 13.15 -30.63
C GLU A 28 -20.19 13.04 -31.15
N LYS A 29 -21.06 14.02 -30.77
CA LYS A 29 -22.46 14.11 -31.17
C LYS A 29 -22.70 15.04 -32.39
N TRP A 30 -21.63 15.40 -33.10
CA TRP A 30 -21.68 16.36 -34.18
C TRP A 30 -22.55 15.88 -35.35
N LYS A 31 -22.57 14.56 -35.67
CA LYS A 31 -23.46 14.00 -36.69
C LYS A 31 -24.93 14.09 -36.28
N GLU A 32 -25.24 13.75 -35.02
CA GLU A 32 -26.60 13.87 -34.47
C GLU A 32 -27.09 15.33 -34.49
N LYS A 33 -26.20 16.28 -34.31
CA LYS A 33 -26.47 17.73 -34.34
C LYS A 33 -26.37 18.33 -35.72
N ARG A 34 -26.25 17.52 -36.78
CA ARG A 34 -26.17 17.92 -38.17
C ARG A 34 -25.07 18.96 -38.45
N ILE A 35 -23.96 18.88 -37.79
CA ILE A 35 -22.77 19.70 -38.01
C ILE A 35 -22.05 19.12 -39.24
N SER A 36 -21.65 20.00 -40.18
CA SER A 36 -20.95 19.55 -41.40
C SER A 36 -19.56 19.00 -41.10
N GLN A 37 -19.11 18.08 -41.94
CA GLN A 37 -17.76 17.51 -41.87
C GLN A 37 -16.68 18.59 -41.89
N ALA A 38 -16.82 19.57 -42.78
CA ALA A 38 -15.88 20.70 -42.87
C ALA A 38 -15.80 21.51 -41.57
N THR A 39 -16.92 21.73 -40.88
CA THR A 39 -16.95 22.42 -39.59
C THR A 39 -16.28 21.56 -38.51
N TYR A 40 -16.54 20.27 -38.49
CA TYR A 40 -15.90 19.32 -37.56
C TYR A 40 -14.38 19.37 -37.72
N GLU A 41 -13.86 19.21 -38.94
CA GLU A 41 -12.41 19.16 -39.22
C GLU A 41 -11.73 20.48 -38.88
N ARG A 42 -12.36 21.62 -39.23
CA ARG A 42 -11.84 22.93 -38.87
C ARG A 42 -11.71 23.14 -37.37
N ILE A 43 -12.70 22.70 -36.61
CA ILE A 43 -12.67 22.85 -35.15
C ILE A 43 -11.69 21.87 -34.52
N LYS A 44 -11.61 20.63 -34.99
CA LYS A 44 -10.60 19.66 -34.53
C LYS A 44 -9.19 20.19 -34.74
N LYS A 45 -8.89 20.70 -35.93
CA LYS A 45 -7.61 21.34 -36.21
C LYS A 45 -7.33 22.51 -35.26
N ALA A 46 -8.30 23.36 -34.99
CA ALA A 46 -8.13 24.47 -34.05
C ALA A 46 -7.89 23.99 -32.61
N MET A 47 -8.52 22.87 -32.19
CA MET A 47 -8.25 22.25 -30.89
C MET A 47 -6.79 21.77 -30.79
N ASP A 48 -6.31 21.12 -31.83
CA ASP A 48 -4.92 20.60 -31.87
C ASP A 48 -3.91 21.76 -31.90
N ASP A 49 -4.13 22.77 -32.77
CA ASP A 49 -3.26 23.94 -32.91
C ASP A 49 -3.15 24.76 -31.61
N LEU A 50 -4.22 24.82 -30.83
CA LEU A 50 -4.27 25.53 -29.54
C LEU A 50 -3.90 24.69 -28.34
N GLY A 51 -3.65 23.38 -28.50
CA GLY A 51 -3.48 22.47 -27.40
C GLY A 51 -4.71 22.44 -26.48
N PHE A 52 -5.91 22.52 -27.06
CA PHE A 52 -7.13 22.54 -26.28
C PHE A 52 -7.41 21.18 -25.65
N VAL A 53 -7.53 21.15 -24.33
CA VAL A 53 -7.93 19.96 -23.56
C VAL A 53 -9.31 20.22 -22.99
N PRO A 54 -10.32 19.37 -23.33
CA PRO A 54 -11.65 19.49 -22.73
C PRO A 54 -11.61 19.36 -21.21
N ASP A 55 -12.29 20.26 -20.50
CA ASP A 55 -12.50 20.09 -19.07
C ASP A 55 -13.42 18.89 -18.82
N ARG A 56 -12.82 17.80 -18.34
CA ARG A 56 -13.54 16.56 -18.04
C ARG A 56 -14.52 16.73 -16.88
N THR A 57 -14.28 17.67 -15.96
CA THR A 57 -15.18 17.96 -14.84
C THR A 57 -16.51 18.53 -15.34
N ALA A 58 -16.45 19.43 -16.33
CA ALA A 58 -17.64 19.99 -16.95
C ALA A 58 -18.39 18.99 -17.87
N THR A 59 -17.69 18.01 -18.45
CA THR A 59 -18.27 16.98 -19.32
C THR A 59 -18.83 15.78 -18.54
N SER A 60 -18.27 15.43 -17.40
CA SER A 60 -18.78 14.33 -16.56
C SER A 60 -20.15 14.62 -15.92
N LEU A 61 -20.48 15.89 -15.74
CA LEU A 61 -21.81 16.31 -15.29
C LEU A 61 -22.94 16.06 -16.31
N LYS A 62 -22.63 15.70 -17.56
CA LYS A 62 -23.61 15.52 -18.65
C LYS A 62 -23.66 14.11 -19.25
N LYS A 63 -22.70 13.25 -18.99
CA LYS A 63 -22.71 11.85 -19.43
C LYS A 63 -22.94 10.96 -18.23
N ASP A 64 -23.76 9.88 -18.40
CA ASP A 64 -23.84 8.75 -17.47
C ASP A 64 -22.45 8.47 -16.93
N SER A 65 -22.24 8.86 -15.67
CA SER A 65 -20.93 8.81 -15.05
C SER A 65 -20.51 7.36 -14.96
N ARG A 66 -19.54 6.95 -15.79
CA ARG A 66 -18.82 5.70 -15.51
C ARG A 66 -18.33 5.80 -14.08
N LYS A 67 -18.66 4.81 -13.28
CA LYS A 67 -18.35 4.76 -11.85
C LYS A 67 -16.87 5.09 -11.63
N LYS A 68 -16.60 6.28 -11.12
CA LYS A 68 -15.23 6.74 -10.83
C LYS A 68 -14.75 6.12 -9.52
N VAL A 69 -13.56 5.54 -9.53
CA VAL A 69 -12.93 4.95 -8.36
C VAL A 69 -11.88 5.90 -7.79
N GLY A 70 -11.91 6.12 -6.48
CA GLY A 70 -10.85 6.79 -5.74
C GLY A 70 -9.81 5.78 -5.26
N LEU A 71 -8.55 6.03 -5.55
CA LEU A 71 -7.42 5.23 -5.07
C LEU A 71 -6.58 6.08 -4.12
N LEU A 72 -6.65 5.81 -2.83
CA LEU A 72 -5.86 6.48 -1.82
C LEU A 72 -4.70 5.61 -1.38
N CYS A 73 -3.49 6.03 -1.69
CA CYS A 73 -2.26 5.40 -1.21
C CYS A 73 -1.82 6.12 0.05
N HIS A 74 -1.87 5.44 1.19
CA HIS A 74 -1.55 6.02 2.49
C HIS A 74 -0.23 5.48 3.04
N GLY A 75 0.77 6.35 3.11
CA GLY A 75 2.14 6.07 3.53
C GLY A 75 3.12 5.77 2.39
N PRO A 76 4.33 5.30 2.71
CA PRO A 76 5.36 5.02 1.72
C PRO A 76 4.94 3.93 0.73
N LEU A 77 5.28 4.11 -0.55
CA LEU A 77 4.96 3.15 -1.60
C LEU A 77 6.02 2.03 -1.65
N TYR A 78 5.84 1.00 -0.84
CA TYR A 78 6.68 -0.20 -0.89
C TYR A 78 6.31 -1.12 -2.05
N SER A 79 7.19 -2.07 -2.37
CA SER A 79 7.06 -2.94 -3.55
C SER A 79 5.72 -3.65 -3.67
N HIS A 80 5.15 -4.16 -2.58
CA HIS A 80 3.85 -4.85 -2.60
C HIS A 80 2.67 -3.89 -2.85
N ILE A 81 2.74 -2.63 -2.41
CA ILE A 81 1.75 -1.60 -2.75
C ILE A 81 1.87 -1.21 -4.23
N LEU A 82 3.09 -1.03 -4.74
CA LEU A 82 3.31 -0.76 -6.16
C LEU A 82 2.78 -1.89 -7.05
N THR A 83 2.98 -3.15 -6.65
CA THR A 83 2.40 -4.30 -7.35
C THR A 83 0.86 -4.27 -7.34
N ALA A 84 0.24 -3.89 -6.21
CA ALA A 84 -1.21 -3.73 -6.14
C ALA A 84 -1.70 -2.60 -7.07
N ILE A 85 -1.02 -1.45 -7.09
CA ILE A 85 -1.34 -0.32 -7.97
C ILE A 85 -1.25 -0.75 -9.44
N GLU A 86 -0.17 -1.45 -9.83
CA GLU A 86 0.02 -1.96 -11.19
C GLU A 86 -1.16 -2.84 -11.63
N LYS A 87 -1.53 -3.83 -10.81
CA LYS A 87 -2.64 -4.75 -11.13
C LYS A 87 -3.99 -4.05 -11.16
N LEU A 88 -4.22 -3.09 -10.27
CA LEU A 88 -5.43 -2.26 -10.28
C LEU A 88 -5.48 -1.39 -11.54
N ASN A 89 -4.36 -0.78 -11.92
CA ASN A 89 -4.29 0.07 -13.13
C ASN A 89 -4.65 -0.74 -14.39
N HIS A 90 -4.08 -1.94 -14.58
CA HIS A 90 -4.46 -2.83 -15.67
C HIS A 90 -5.96 -3.13 -15.65
N HIS A 91 -6.51 -3.52 -14.50
CA HIS A 91 -7.93 -3.83 -14.37
C HIS A 91 -8.83 -2.63 -14.74
N PHE A 92 -8.49 -1.44 -14.27
CA PHE A 92 -9.30 -0.25 -14.55
C PHE A 92 -9.18 0.22 -16.00
N LEU A 93 -8.00 0.12 -16.61
CA LEU A 93 -7.80 0.41 -18.03
C LEU A 93 -8.62 -0.53 -18.91
N ASP A 94 -8.58 -1.85 -18.66
CA ASP A 94 -9.34 -2.86 -19.40
C ASP A 94 -10.86 -2.64 -19.32
N GLN A 95 -11.33 -2.17 -18.16
CA GLN A 95 -12.75 -1.87 -17.95
C GLN A 95 -13.16 -0.45 -18.34
N GLY A 96 -12.21 0.40 -18.72
CA GLY A 96 -12.44 1.81 -19.00
C GLY A 96 -12.99 2.59 -17.79
N ILE A 97 -12.61 2.20 -16.57
CA ILE A 97 -13.04 2.84 -15.31
C ILE A 97 -12.11 4.01 -15.00
N PRO A 98 -12.63 5.24 -14.85
CA PRO A 98 -11.82 6.39 -14.43
C PRO A 98 -11.34 6.22 -12.99
N VAL A 99 -10.05 6.52 -12.75
CA VAL A 99 -9.43 6.47 -11.41
C VAL A 99 -8.91 7.85 -11.05
N GLU A 100 -9.24 8.30 -9.86
CA GLU A 100 -8.61 9.45 -9.21
C GLU A 100 -7.67 8.95 -8.12
N MET A 101 -6.39 9.33 -8.18
CA MET A 101 -5.39 8.88 -7.22
C MET A 101 -4.96 10.02 -6.31
N HIS A 102 -4.85 9.73 -5.01
CA HIS A 102 -4.25 10.60 -4.01
C HIS A 102 -3.21 9.82 -3.22
N ILE A 103 -2.06 10.44 -2.96
CA ILE A 103 -1.00 9.87 -2.13
C ILE A 103 -0.90 10.74 -0.88
N SER A 104 -1.12 10.15 0.30
CA SER A 104 -1.03 10.85 1.58
C SER A 104 0.10 10.31 2.45
N ALA A 105 0.73 11.22 3.20
CA ALA A 105 1.68 10.88 4.25
C ALA A 105 0.94 10.59 5.58
N GLU A 106 1.70 10.29 6.62
CA GLU A 106 1.19 10.14 7.99
C GLU A 106 0.38 11.37 8.42
N GLY A 107 -0.77 11.15 9.04
CA GLY A 107 -1.72 12.22 9.43
C GLY A 107 -2.58 12.78 8.29
N GLY A 108 -2.27 12.48 7.03
CA GLY A 108 -2.97 13.02 5.86
C GLY A 108 -4.16 12.19 5.35
N LEU A 109 -4.53 11.10 6.01
CA LEU A 109 -5.60 10.20 5.55
C LEU A 109 -6.95 10.92 5.39
N ALA A 110 -7.32 11.75 6.37
CA ALA A 110 -8.59 12.49 6.32
C ALA A 110 -8.65 13.50 5.17
N GLU A 111 -7.54 14.18 4.88
CA GLU A 111 -7.43 15.12 3.77
C GLU A 111 -7.55 14.39 2.44
N GLY A 112 -6.78 13.32 2.23
CA GLY A 112 -6.85 12.51 1.03
C GLY A 112 -8.24 11.92 0.76
N LEU A 113 -8.95 11.48 1.79
CA LEU A 113 -10.34 11.03 1.67
C LEU A 113 -11.27 12.18 1.23
N ARG A 114 -11.14 13.38 1.82
CA ARG A 114 -11.95 14.55 1.42
C ARG A 114 -11.67 14.97 -0.01
N ASP A 115 -10.41 14.97 -0.43
CA ASP A 115 -10.03 15.33 -1.80
C ASP A 115 -10.66 14.38 -2.81
N LEU A 116 -10.56 13.08 -2.60
CA LEU A 116 -11.18 12.08 -3.48
C LEU A 116 -12.71 12.19 -3.49
N MET A 117 -13.33 12.43 -2.33
CA MET A 117 -14.78 12.65 -2.25
C MET A 117 -15.19 13.95 -2.94
N GLY A 118 -14.36 14.99 -2.87
CA GLY A 118 -14.53 16.22 -3.65
C GLY A 118 -14.57 15.98 -5.17
N GLN A 119 -13.82 14.97 -5.64
CA GLN A 119 -13.83 14.51 -7.03
C GLN A 119 -15.06 13.63 -7.38
N ARG A 120 -16.00 13.44 -6.44
CA ARG A 120 -17.22 12.66 -6.63
C ARG A 120 -16.95 11.21 -7.05
N VAL A 121 -16.00 10.55 -6.39
CA VAL A 121 -15.78 9.12 -6.56
C VAL A 121 -16.96 8.33 -6.00
N GLU A 122 -17.30 7.22 -6.64
CA GLU A 122 -18.42 6.35 -6.22
C GLU A 122 -17.97 5.18 -5.33
N SER A 123 -16.68 4.95 -5.27
CA SER A 123 -16.05 3.94 -4.41
C SER A 123 -14.63 4.32 -4.09
N LEU A 124 -14.11 3.79 -2.98
CA LEU A 124 -12.77 4.06 -2.49
C LEU A 124 -11.97 2.76 -2.33
N ILE A 125 -10.72 2.80 -2.74
CA ILE A 125 -9.73 1.78 -2.37
C ILE A 125 -8.64 2.50 -1.59
N VAL A 126 -8.47 2.15 -0.33
CA VAL A 126 -7.42 2.67 0.53
C VAL A 126 -6.31 1.63 0.61
N LEU A 127 -5.17 1.89 0.00
CA LEU A 127 -3.98 1.05 0.06
C LEU A 127 -3.14 1.51 1.25
N LEU A 128 -3.12 0.70 2.31
CA LEU A 128 -2.30 0.96 3.49
C LEU A 128 -0.89 0.42 3.25
N SER A 129 0.10 1.28 3.36
CA SER A 129 1.49 0.83 3.42
C SER A 129 1.77 0.06 4.71
N PRO A 130 2.72 -0.90 4.75
CA PRO A 130 3.07 -1.56 5.99
C PRO A 130 3.64 -0.54 6.96
N MET A 131 2.96 -0.38 8.06
CA MET A 131 3.10 0.77 8.90
C MET A 131 3.47 0.39 10.32
N THR A 132 4.10 1.33 10.97
CA THR A 132 4.28 1.30 12.41
C THR A 132 2.91 1.29 13.11
N ARG A 133 2.88 0.72 14.30
CA ARG A 133 1.69 0.61 15.14
C ARG A 133 0.89 1.92 15.25
N ASN A 134 1.61 3.05 15.35
CA ASN A 134 0.99 4.37 15.56
C ASN A 134 0.12 4.84 14.39
N PHE A 135 0.51 4.54 13.17
CA PHE A 135 -0.16 5.06 11.99
C PHE A 135 -1.59 4.53 11.81
N CYS A 136 -1.77 3.22 11.83
CA CYS A 136 -3.11 2.65 11.69
C CYS A 136 -3.99 2.94 12.91
N GLU A 137 -3.40 2.99 14.13
CA GLU A 137 -4.16 3.25 15.33
C GLU A 137 -4.61 4.71 15.43
N VAL A 138 -3.75 5.66 15.04
CA VAL A 138 -4.10 7.09 15.12
C VAL A 138 -5.06 7.49 14.02
N ASP A 139 -4.75 7.14 12.76
CA ASP A 139 -5.54 7.59 11.63
C ASP A 139 -6.88 6.81 11.50
N LEU A 140 -6.86 5.49 11.57
CA LEU A 140 -8.09 4.71 11.39
C LEU A 140 -9.06 4.75 12.59
N LYS A 141 -8.58 5.03 13.80
CA LYS A 141 -9.45 5.26 14.97
C LYS A 141 -10.06 6.66 15.01
N ASN A 142 -9.63 7.58 14.16
CA ASN A 142 -10.17 8.92 14.13
C ASN A 142 -11.66 8.90 13.70
N PRO A 143 -12.60 9.38 14.54
CA PRO A 143 -14.04 9.32 14.22
C PRO A 143 -14.40 10.05 12.92
N SER A 144 -13.65 11.08 12.53
CA SER A 144 -13.86 11.79 11.27
C SER A 144 -13.53 10.90 10.07
N ILE A 145 -12.47 10.11 10.16
CA ILE A 145 -12.07 9.15 9.11
C ILE A 145 -13.10 8.04 8.98
N LEU A 146 -13.54 7.47 10.10
CA LEU A 146 -14.59 6.43 10.11
C LEU A 146 -15.90 6.94 9.50
N LYS A 147 -16.28 8.21 9.75
CA LYS A 147 -17.42 8.85 9.09
C LYS A 147 -17.22 8.96 7.58
N LEU A 148 -16.04 9.40 7.13
CA LEU A 148 -15.73 9.52 5.71
C LEU A 148 -15.77 8.18 4.99
N LEU A 149 -15.21 7.12 5.58
CA LEU A 149 -15.22 5.77 5.00
C LEU A 149 -16.63 5.16 4.86
N ARG A 150 -17.64 5.73 5.54
CA ARG A 150 -19.06 5.31 5.42
C ARG A 150 -19.82 6.04 4.30
N VAL A 151 -19.25 7.12 3.74
CA VAL A 151 -19.94 7.94 2.72
C VAL A 151 -20.08 7.19 1.39
N VAL A 152 -19.04 6.44 1.00
CA VAL A 152 -19.02 5.62 -0.20
C VAL A 152 -18.49 4.22 0.12
N PRO A 153 -18.88 3.20 -0.67
CA PRO A 153 -18.31 1.86 -0.49
C PRO A 153 -16.80 1.89 -0.51
N SER A 154 -16.16 1.28 0.47
CA SER A 154 -14.71 1.32 0.62
C SER A 154 -14.07 -0.06 0.76
N ILE A 155 -12.89 -0.23 0.18
CA ILE A 155 -12.00 -1.36 0.40
C ILE A 155 -10.75 -0.84 1.08
N ILE A 156 -10.37 -1.43 2.21
CA ILE A 156 -9.10 -1.15 2.89
C ILE A 156 -8.18 -2.34 2.61
N TYR A 157 -7.19 -2.12 1.77
CA TYR A 157 -6.22 -3.12 1.34
C TYR A 157 -4.95 -3.06 2.19
N ASN A 158 -4.35 -4.19 2.42
CA ASN A 158 -3.20 -4.40 3.30
C ASN A 158 -3.52 -4.09 4.76
N PHE A 159 -4.76 -4.39 5.18
CA PHE A 159 -5.16 -4.20 6.57
C PHE A 159 -4.35 -5.12 7.50
N PRO A 160 -3.73 -4.57 8.56
CA PRO A 160 -2.82 -5.32 9.42
C PRO A 160 -3.58 -6.11 10.50
N PHE A 161 -4.08 -7.27 10.14
CA PHE A 161 -4.78 -8.14 11.07
C PHE A 161 -3.88 -8.63 12.21
N GLY A 162 -4.46 -8.76 13.41
CA GLY A 162 -3.77 -9.25 14.61
C GLY A 162 -2.93 -8.20 15.34
N ILE A 163 -2.77 -7.00 14.78
CA ILE A 163 -2.03 -5.90 15.41
C ILE A 163 -2.96 -4.96 16.17
N HIS A 164 -4.21 -4.82 15.69
CA HIS A 164 -5.22 -3.93 16.28
C HIS A 164 -6.18 -4.64 17.20
N GLU A 165 -6.89 -3.84 18.00
CA GLU A 165 -8.04 -4.31 18.74
C GLU A 165 -9.13 -4.79 17.77
N GLU A 166 -9.78 -5.89 18.08
CA GLU A 166 -10.92 -6.41 17.30
C GLU A 166 -12.02 -5.37 17.12
N SER A 167 -12.14 -4.42 18.06
CA SER A 167 -13.10 -3.32 18.01
C SER A 167 -12.99 -2.47 16.75
N LEU A 168 -11.77 -2.13 16.29
CA LEU A 168 -11.56 -1.33 15.08
C LEU A 168 -11.96 -2.11 13.82
N GLU A 169 -11.57 -3.38 13.73
CA GLU A 169 -11.95 -4.27 12.64
C GLU A 169 -13.49 -4.34 12.51
N GLN A 170 -14.16 -4.61 13.63
CA GLN A 170 -15.61 -4.70 13.66
C GLN A 170 -16.30 -3.37 13.33
N GLU A 171 -15.75 -2.24 13.76
CA GLU A 171 -16.30 -0.92 13.46
C GLU A 171 -16.23 -0.59 11.98
N LEU A 172 -15.10 -0.87 11.32
CA LEU A 172 -14.92 -0.70 9.88
C LEU A 172 -15.86 -1.59 9.09
N ILE A 173 -16.00 -2.87 9.48
CA ILE A 173 -16.93 -3.82 8.85
C ILE A 173 -18.38 -3.37 9.01
N ARG A 174 -18.79 -2.97 10.22
CA ARG A 174 -20.16 -2.42 10.46
C ARG A 174 -20.39 -1.14 9.65
N GLY A 175 -19.34 -0.35 9.42
CA GLY A 175 -19.37 0.83 8.55
C GLY A 175 -19.51 0.51 7.06
N GLY A 176 -19.46 -0.76 6.65
CA GLY A 176 -19.61 -1.21 5.27
C GLY A 176 -18.26 -1.38 4.53
N SER A 177 -17.13 -1.15 5.19
CA SER A 177 -15.80 -1.33 4.57
C SER A 177 -15.46 -2.81 4.37
N GLN A 178 -14.84 -3.12 3.22
CA GLN A 178 -14.20 -4.41 2.97
C GLN A 178 -12.75 -4.34 3.44
N LEU A 179 -12.34 -5.25 4.31
CA LEU A 179 -10.96 -5.34 4.78
C LEU A 179 -10.26 -6.48 4.05
N ILE A 180 -9.15 -6.20 3.40
CA ILE A 180 -8.31 -7.19 2.74
C ILE A 180 -6.90 -7.05 3.29
N GLY A 181 -6.38 -8.10 3.89
CA GLY A 181 -5.08 -8.04 4.51
C GLY A 181 -4.55 -9.40 4.93
N PHE A 182 -3.48 -9.40 5.69
CA PHE A 182 -2.85 -10.63 6.15
C PHE A 182 -2.46 -10.56 7.62
N SER A 183 -2.32 -11.75 8.22
CA SER A 183 -1.75 -11.96 9.55
C SER A 183 -0.38 -12.60 9.42
N LYS A 184 0.56 -12.14 10.20
CA LYS A 184 1.93 -12.70 10.31
C LYS A 184 2.11 -13.59 11.54
N GLU A 185 1.12 -13.68 12.39
CA GLU A 185 1.21 -14.40 13.66
C GLU A 185 1.57 -15.86 13.48
N LYS A 186 0.93 -16.55 12.53
CA LYS A 186 1.18 -17.96 12.25
C LYS A 186 2.62 -18.21 11.78
N ALA A 187 3.14 -17.37 10.88
CA ALA A 187 4.48 -17.49 10.34
C ALA A 187 5.55 -17.31 11.43
N TYR A 188 5.42 -16.27 12.25
CA TYR A 188 6.31 -16.08 13.39
C TYR A 188 6.16 -17.19 14.44
N THR A 189 4.94 -17.64 14.71
CA THR A 189 4.72 -18.78 15.63
C THR A 189 5.41 -20.05 15.14
N GLN A 190 5.35 -20.33 13.84
CA GLN A 190 6.06 -21.49 13.25
C GLN A 190 7.56 -21.33 13.36
N PHE A 191 8.09 -20.14 13.05
CA PHE A 191 9.52 -19.85 13.19
C PHE A 191 9.98 -20.08 14.63
N PHE A 192 9.34 -19.45 15.62
CA PHE A 192 9.73 -19.56 17.02
C PHE A 192 9.59 -20.99 17.58
N LYS A 193 8.57 -21.74 17.17
CA LYS A 193 8.46 -23.16 17.53
C LYS A 193 9.60 -23.99 16.92
N GLY A 194 10.07 -23.64 15.73
CA GLY A 194 11.21 -24.27 15.09
C GLY A 194 12.51 -24.06 15.85
N VAL A 195 12.78 -22.80 16.24
CA VAL A 195 14.01 -22.43 16.98
C VAL A 195 14.00 -22.81 18.45
N ALA A 196 12.82 -22.87 19.09
CA ALA A 196 12.69 -23.20 20.50
C ALA A 196 12.93 -24.69 20.82
N LYS A 197 13.06 -25.55 19.80
CA LYS A 197 13.29 -27.00 20.02
C LYS A 197 14.68 -27.27 20.62
N GLY A 198 14.76 -27.23 21.95
CA GLY A 198 15.85 -27.85 22.73
C GLY A 198 17.09 -27.00 22.95
N LYS A 199 17.12 -25.72 22.64
CA LYS A 199 18.24 -24.81 22.87
C LYS A 199 17.83 -23.58 23.64
N LYS A 200 18.68 -23.13 24.55
CA LYS A 200 18.62 -21.76 25.09
C LYS A 200 18.89 -20.78 23.93
N THR A 201 17.86 -20.15 23.42
CA THR A 201 17.93 -19.29 22.20
C THR A 201 17.98 -17.83 22.61
N LYS A 202 18.88 -17.08 21.97
CA LYS A 202 19.03 -15.64 22.12
C LYS A 202 18.60 -14.94 20.82
N ILE A 203 17.61 -14.06 20.90
CA ILE A 203 17.01 -13.43 19.73
C ILE A 203 17.06 -11.91 19.86
N LEU A 204 17.43 -11.24 18.79
CA LEU A 204 17.37 -9.80 18.63
C LEU A 204 16.29 -9.44 17.60
N VAL A 205 15.31 -8.64 18.00
CA VAL A 205 14.09 -8.40 17.21
C VAL A 205 13.92 -6.92 16.89
N ASP A 206 13.59 -6.61 15.64
CA ASP A 206 13.11 -5.28 15.23
C ASP A 206 11.88 -4.88 16.07
N ASP A 207 11.87 -3.70 16.66
CA ASP A 207 10.81 -3.20 17.55
C ASP A 207 9.42 -3.19 16.88
N LYS A 208 9.37 -3.05 15.56
CA LYS A 208 8.13 -3.15 14.77
C LYS A 208 7.54 -4.55 14.77
N ILE A 209 8.39 -5.58 14.88
CA ILE A 209 7.95 -6.96 15.01
C ILE A 209 7.53 -7.25 16.46
N PHE A 210 8.21 -6.65 17.41
CA PHE A 210 8.00 -6.89 18.83
C PHE A 210 6.58 -6.59 19.32
N SER A 211 5.85 -5.72 18.63
CA SER A 211 4.44 -5.46 18.93
C SER A 211 3.54 -6.70 18.85
N LEU A 212 3.98 -7.74 18.13
CA LEU A 212 3.28 -9.04 18.04
C LEU A 212 3.43 -9.90 19.31
N PHE A 213 4.35 -9.53 20.21
CA PHE A 213 4.68 -10.28 21.44
C PHE A 213 3.91 -9.78 22.66
N LYS A 214 2.67 -9.32 22.46
CA LYS A 214 1.83 -8.86 23.55
C LYS A 214 1.65 -9.99 24.59
N ALA A 215 1.64 -9.61 25.87
CA ALA A 215 1.36 -10.54 26.95
C ALA A 215 0.04 -11.33 26.72
N GLY A 216 0.07 -12.62 26.95
CA GLY A 216 -1.08 -13.50 26.73
C GLY A 216 -1.23 -14.10 25.34
N THR A 217 -0.44 -13.66 24.35
CA THR A 217 -0.42 -14.28 23.01
C THR A 217 0.31 -15.62 23.00
N GLN A 218 0.05 -16.45 21.99
CA GLN A 218 0.80 -17.70 21.81
C GLN A 218 2.31 -17.43 21.64
N MET A 219 2.67 -16.33 20.97
CA MET A 219 4.07 -15.93 20.79
C MET A 219 4.74 -15.54 22.10
N SER A 220 4.07 -14.76 22.95
CA SER A 220 4.57 -14.45 24.29
C SER A 220 4.95 -15.71 25.09
N ARG A 221 4.07 -16.70 25.10
CA ARG A 221 4.30 -17.98 25.81
C ARG A 221 5.50 -18.77 25.26
N ILE A 222 5.70 -18.76 23.93
CA ILE A 222 6.85 -19.42 23.31
C ILE A 222 8.15 -18.71 23.73
N CYS A 223 8.13 -17.39 23.77
CA CYS A 223 9.29 -16.55 24.09
C CYS A 223 9.71 -16.64 25.55
N GLU A 224 8.83 -17.06 26.48
CA GLU A 224 9.17 -17.34 27.87
C GLU A 224 10.26 -18.44 28.00
N GLY A 225 10.42 -19.31 26.99
CA GLY A 225 11.45 -20.33 26.92
C GLY A 225 12.82 -19.88 26.37
N PHE A 226 12.94 -18.63 25.91
CA PHE A 226 14.19 -18.12 25.37
C PHE A 226 15.14 -17.66 26.49
N GLU A 227 16.43 -17.85 26.25
CA GLU A 227 17.47 -17.36 27.18
C GLU A 227 17.49 -15.82 27.15
N ARG A 228 17.29 -15.22 25.95
CA ARG A 228 17.30 -13.77 25.76
C ARG A 228 16.43 -13.37 24.59
N LEU A 229 15.58 -12.37 24.81
CA LEU A 229 14.82 -11.69 23.76
C LEU A 229 15.00 -10.19 23.92
N ASP A 230 15.77 -9.60 23.04
CA ASP A 230 16.05 -8.17 23.02
C ASP A 230 15.44 -7.49 21.80
N THR A 231 15.24 -6.19 21.88
CA THR A 231 14.76 -5.38 20.76
C THR A 231 15.79 -4.36 20.30
N TYR A 232 15.67 -3.93 19.06
CA TYR A 232 16.39 -2.78 18.52
C TYR A 232 15.45 -1.84 17.80
N PRO A 233 15.68 -0.50 17.91
CA PRO A 233 14.87 0.49 17.25
C PRO A 233 15.15 0.47 15.73
N ASN A 234 14.09 0.55 14.94
CA ASN A 234 14.21 0.66 13.49
C ASN A 234 13.84 2.07 13.02
N PRO A 235 14.80 2.86 12.56
CA PRO A 235 14.60 4.26 12.18
C PRO A 235 13.83 4.45 10.86
N GLN A 236 13.32 3.38 10.26
CA GLN A 236 12.61 3.45 8.98
C GLN A 236 11.35 4.31 8.98
N SER A 237 10.82 4.65 10.15
CA SER A 237 9.50 5.26 10.24
C SER A 237 9.40 6.68 9.70
N ASP A 238 10.50 7.44 9.66
CA ASP A 238 10.36 8.89 9.69
C ASP A 238 10.90 9.63 8.46
N LYS A 239 11.46 8.93 7.48
CA LYS A 239 11.98 9.60 6.26
C LYS A 239 11.66 8.82 4.99
N LEU A 240 10.71 9.35 4.20
CA LEU A 240 10.49 8.93 2.83
C LEU A 240 11.82 8.89 2.04
N GLY A 241 12.10 7.77 1.37
CA GLY A 241 13.21 7.67 0.43
C GLY A 241 14.52 7.09 0.98
N GLN A 242 14.58 6.61 2.22
CA GLN A 242 15.78 5.90 2.68
C GLN A 242 15.88 4.50 2.04
N ASN A 243 17.08 4.19 1.52
CA ASN A 243 17.37 2.86 0.99
C ASN A 243 17.41 1.82 2.13
N PRO A 244 16.52 0.80 2.13
CA PRO A 244 16.48 -0.19 3.22
C PRO A 244 17.76 -0.99 3.40
N PHE A 245 18.56 -1.19 2.35
CA PHE A 245 19.87 -1.83 2.48
C PHE A 245 20.82 -0.98 3.34
N LEU A 246 20.91 0.33 3.06
CA LEU A 246 21.74 1.24 3.86
C LEU A 246 21.26 1.37 5.30
N ILE A 247 19.95 1.22 5.53
CA ILE A 247 19.40 1.13 6.89
C ILE A 247 19.92 -0.12 7.59
N GLY A 248 19.88 -1.26 6.89
CA GLY A 248 20.41 -2.53 7.39
C GLY A 248 21.89 -2.43 7.75
N GLU A 249 22.72 -1.85 6.88
CA GLU A 249 24.15 -1.62 7.15
C GLU A 249 24.36 -0.75 8.40
N LYS A 250 23.67 0.40 8.50
CA LYS A 250 23.76 1.30 9.67
C LYS A 250 23.33 0.61 10.96
N LEU A 251 22.23 -0.17 10.91
CA LEU A 251 21.76 -0.92 12.05
C LEU A 251 22.78 -1.99 12.48
N ALA A 252 23.37 -2.72 11.54
CA ALA A 252 24.37 -3.71 11.85
C ALA A 252 25.61 -3.10 12.51
N HIS A 253 26.16 -2.01 11.97
CA HIS A 253 27.26 -1.29 12.61
C HIS A 253 26.92 -0.83 14.05
N LEU A 254 25.71 -0.32 14.26
CA LEU A 254 25.27 0.12 15.59
C LEU A 254 25.14 -1.08 16.56
N LEU A 255 24.66 -2.20 16.07
CA LEU A 255 24.35 -3.38 16.89
C LEU A 255 25.53 -4.34 17.02
N LEU A 256 26.58 -4.21 16.21
CA LEU A 256 27.72 -5.16 16.17
C LEU A 256 28.36 -5.40 17.54
N PRO A 257 28.65 -4.38 18.37
CA PRO A 257 29.21 -4.60 19.71
C PRO A 257 28.29 -5.48 20.57
N ARG A 258 26.98 -5.22 20.52
CA ARG A 258 25.96 -5.96 21.27
C ARG A 258 25.80 -7.38 20.76
N ILE A 259 25.90 -7.58 19.43
CA ILE A 259 25.83 -8.90 18.79
C ILE A 259 27.03 -9.75 19.23
N GLN A 260 28.23 -9.19 19.23
CA GLN A 260 29.45 -9.86 19.66
C GLN A 260 29.45 -10.19 21.15
N GLU A 261 28.96 -9.29 22.00
CA GLU A 261 28.85 -9.48 23.45
C GLU A 261 27.87 -10.60 23.82
N HIS A 262 26.66 -10.54 23.26
CA HIS A 262 25.57 -11.42 23.67
C HIS A 262 25.45 -12.71 22.84
N ARG A 263 26.07 -12.75 21.66
CA ARG A 263 26.05 -13.89 20.73
C ARG A 263 24.63 -14.37 20.44
N TYR A 264 23.85 -13.51 19.78
CA TYR A 264 22.49 -13.87 19.37
C TYR A 264 22.53 -14.99 18.33
N ASP A 265 21.59 -15.92 18.44
CA ASP A 265 21.38 -16.96 17.44
C ASP A 265 20.59 -16.44 16.22
N PHE A 266 19.69 -15.48 16.45
CA PHE A 266 18.82 -14.92 15.41
C PHE A 266 18.68 -13.41 15.52
N ILE A 267 18.63 -12.75 14.35
CA ILE A 267 18.16 -11.37 14.22
C ILE A 267 16.92 -11.38 13.31
N LEU A 268 15.82 -10.84 13.79
CA LEU A 268 14.58 -10.71 13.04
C LEU A 268 14.44 -9.29 12.54
N THR A 269 14.28 -9.14 11.23
CA THR A 269 14.17 -7.85 10.55
C THR A 269 12.78 -7.65 9.95
N SER A 270 12.37 -6.41 9.80
CA SER A 270 11.09 -6.06 9.19
C SER A 270 11.10 -6.07 7.65
N SER A 271 12.23 -6.37 7.01
CA SER A 271 12.34 -6.44 5.55
C SER A 271 13.56 -7.28 5.12
N ASP A 272 13.43 -8.02 4.02
CA ASP A 272 14.55 -8.75 3.40
C ASP A 272 15.71 -7.83 3.01
N ARG A 273 15.42 -6.61 2.57
CA ARG A 273 16.45 -5.64 2.20
C ARG A 273 17.26 -5.17 3.41
N ILE A 274 16.61 -4.99 4.55
CA ILE A 274 17.30 -4.70 5.82
C ILE A 274 18.17 -5.87 6.21
N ALA A 275 17.62 -7.10 6.15
CA ALA A 275 18.38 -8.31 6.47
C ALA A 275 19.64 -8.43 5.59
N GLN A 276 19.54 -8.16 4.30
CA GLN A 276 20.69 -8.23 3.39
C GLN A 276 21.73 -7.13 3.67
N GLY A 277 21.29 -5.90 3.98
CA GLY A 277 22.21 -4.84 4.40
C GLY A 277 22.93 -5.18 5.71
N MET A 278 22.23 -5.78 6.67
CA MET A 278 22.85 -6.29 7.92
C MET A 278 23.83 -7.42 7.60
N ALA A 279 23.46 -8.38 6.75
CA ALA A 279 24.32 -9.49 6.37
C ALA A 279 25.66 -9.06 5.83
N ALA A 280 25.71 -8.01 4.99
CA ALA A 280 26.95 -7.48 4.45
C ALA A 280 27.94 -7.03 5.54
N VAL A 281 27.45 -6.28 6.52
CA VAL A 281 28.29 -5.82 7.66
C VAL A 281 28.71 -6.96 8.57
N LEU A 282 27.83 -7.93 8.81
CA LEU A 282 28.15 -9.09 9.63
C LEU A 282 29.21 -9.97 8.98
N ASP A 283 29.15 -10.16 7.65
CA ASP A 283 30.19 -10.84 6.88
C ASP A 283 31.55 -10.13 7.02
N ASP A 284 31.56 -8.80 6.84
CA ASP A 284 32.79 -7.99 6.96
C ASP A 284 33.37 -8.04 8.37
N ALA A 285 32.54 -8.25 9.39
CA ALA A 285 32.95 -8.46 10.77
C ALA A 285 33.39 -9.91 11.08
N GLY A 286 33.41 -10.81 10.08
CA GLY A 286 33.83 -12.19 10.20
C GLY A 286 32.78 -13.14 10.82
N LEU A 287 31.51 -12.72 10.89
CA LEU A 287 30.41 -13.55 11.33
C LEU A 287 29.81 -14.32 10.16
N THR A 288 29.79 -15.63 10.24
CA THR A 288 29.27 -16.52 9.19
C THR A 288 27.77 -16.67 9.30
N ILE A 289 27.04 -16.43 8.21
CA ILE A 289 25.59 -16.62 8.11
C ILE A 289 25.31 -17.89 7.28
N PRO A 290 24.58 -18.86 7.80
CA PRO A 290 23.80 -18.89 9.06
C PRO A 290 24.51 -19.50 10.28
N GLN A 291 25.81 -19.85 10.21
CA GLN A 291 26.49 -20.67 11.22
C GLN A 291 26.68 -19.96 12.57
N ASP A 292 27.16 -18.71 12.55
CA ASP A 292 27.37 -17.90 13.76
C ASP A 292 26.13 -17.14 14.17
N ILE A 293 25.34 -16.66 13.17
CA ILE A 293 24.11 -15.92 13.38
C ILE A 293 23.15 -16.11 12.22
N ASN A 294 21.87 -16.28 12.50
CA ASN A 294 20.83 -16.38 11.50
C ASN A 294 20.06 -15.05 11.36
N LEU A 295 19.66 -14.73 10.15
CA LEU A 295 18.78 -13.59 9.87
C LEU A 295 17.43 -14.09 9.36
N LEU A 296 16.33 -13.52 9.87
CA LEU A 296 14.99 -13.71 9.32
C LEU A 296 14.55 -12.40 8.67
N GLY A 297 14.28 -12.47 7.36
CA GLY A 297 13.74 -11.38 6.59
C GLY A 297 12.21 -11.32 6.60
N PHE A 298 11.68 -10.41 5.82
CA PHE A 298 10.25 -10.20 5.61
C PHE A 298 10.00 -9.64 4.21
N ASP A 299 8.90 -9.97 3.57
CA ASP A 299 8.38 -9.61 2.24
C ASP A 299 8.57 -10.70 1.17
N LYS A 300 9.61 -11.52 1.21
CA LYS A 300 10.02 -12.43 0.13
C LYS A 300 10.18 -11.68 -1.19
N ILE A 301 11.10 -10.72 -1.20
CA ILE A 301 11.36 -9.93 -2.42
C ILE A 301 11.90 -10.82 -3.55
N ASN A 302 11.52 -10.49 -4.80
CA ASN A 302 11.90 -11.29 -5.98
C ASN A 302 13.42 -11.39 -6.19
N SER A 303 14.18 -10.42 -5.69
CA SER A 303 15.64 -10.43 -5.78
C SER A 303 16.33 -11.29 -4.70
N LEU A 304 15.60 -11.82 -3.72
CA LEU A 304 16.19 -12.60 -2.62
C LEU A 304 17.09 -13.76 -3.10
N PRO A 305 16.73 -14.56 -4.12
CA PRO A 305 17.57 -15.65 -4.62
C PRO A 305 18.89 -15.23 -5.26
N TYR A 306 19.06 -13.94 -5.56
CA TYR A 306 20.26 -13.38 -6.21
C TYR A 306 21.23 -12.74 -5.22
N PHE A 307 20.89 -12.72 -3.93
CA PHE A 307 21.80 -12.25 -2.90
C PHE A 307 22.78 -13.35 -2.46
N LYS A 308 23.90 -12.94 -1.87
CA LYS A 308 24.91 -13.84 -1.35
C LYS A 308 24.34 -14.87 -0.34
N HIS A 309 23.42 -14.39 0.52
CA HIS A 309 22.76 -15.22 1.52
C HIS A 309 21.29 -15.45 1.14
N ASN A 310 20.92 -16.71 0.98
CA ASN A 310 19.53 -17.12 0.84
C ASN A 310 18.89 -17.20 2.24
N LEU A 311 18.44 -16.06 2.74
CA LEU A 311 17.89 -15.94 4.07
C LEU A 311 16.46 -16.49 4.16
N PRO A 312 16.08 -17.13 5.28
CA PRO A 312 14.67 -17.39 5.55
C PRO A 312 13.89 -16.08 5.63
N THR A 313 12.66 -16.11 5.15
CA THR A 313 11.80 -14.91 5.06
C THR A 313 10.34 -15.24 5.31
N ILE A 314 9.59 -14.24 5.72
CA ILE A 314 8.12 -14.32 5.81
C ILE A 314 7.52 -13.73 4.54
N GLU A 315 6.85 -14.57 3.76
CA GLU A 315 6.19 -14.20 2.51
C GLU A 315 4.86 -13.49 2.77
N VAL A 316 4.73 -12.27 2.25
CA VAL A 316 3.45 -11.58 2.19
C VAL A 316 2.60 -12.19 1.05
N PRO A 317 1.36 -12.62 1.31
CA PRO A 317 0.53 -13.32 0.32
C PRO A 317 -0.11 -12.35 -0.69
N ILE A 318 0.70 -11.52 -1.37
CA ILE A 318 0.27 -10.42 -2.25
C ILE A 318 -0.72 -10.90 -3.31
N GLN A 319 -0.40 -12.01 -4.01
CA GLN A 319 -1.25 -12.48 -5.11
C GLN A 319 -2.64 -12.88 -4.64
N ARG A 320 -2.76 -13.50 -3.47
CA ARG A 320 -4.07 -13.87 -2.88
C ARG A 320 -4.87 -12.63 -2.50
N MET A 321 -4.22 -11.64 -1.92
CA MET A 321 -4.86 -10.37 -1.55
C MET A 321 -5.33 -9.59 -2.78
N ILE A 322 -4.52 -9.53 -3.84
CA ILE A 322 -4.90 -8.87 -5.11
C ILE A 322 -6.06 -9.60 -5.79
N ASN A 323 -6.03 -10.92 -5.82
CA ASN A 323 -7.13 -11.70 -6.40
C ASN A 323 -8.47 -11.41 -5.69
N GLU A 324 -8.46 -11.32 -4.35
CA GLU A 324 -9.66 -10.96 -3.59
C GLU A 324 -10.09 -9.51 -3.83
N LEU A 325 -9.12 -8.58 -3.93
CA LEU A 325 -9.38 -7.19 -4.25
C LEU A 325 -10.12 -7.07 -5.61
N LEU A 326 -9.59 -7.70 -6.64
CA LEU A 326 -10.21 -7.71 -7.96
C LEU A 326 -11.57 -8.44 -7.98
N ALA A 327 -11.70 -9.54 -7.23
CA ALA A 327 -12.98 -10.24 -7.08
C ALA A 327 -14.03 -9.37 -6.37
N THR A 328 -13.61 -8.61 -5.36
CA THR A 328 -14.50 -7.69 -4.65
C THR A 328 -14.94 -6.53 -5.54
N LEU A 329 -14.05 -5.97 -6.36
CA LEU A 329 -14.39 -4.91 -7.32
C LEU A 329 -15.44 -5.33 -8.36
N ARG A 330 -15.49 -6.61 -8.72
CA ARG A 330 -16.49 -7.16 -9.66
C ARG A 330 -17.87 -7.33 -9.04
N LYS A 331 -17.98 -7.34 -7.71
CA LYS A 331 -19.28 -7.45 -7.01
C LYS A 331 -20.05 -6.14 -7.15
N GLN A 332 -21.35 -6.22 -7.48
CA GLN A 332 -22.18 -5.01 -7.64
C GLN A 332 -22.46 -4.29 -6.31
N LYS A 333 -22.40 -4.99 -5.19
CA LYS A 333 -22.63 -4.45 -3.85
C LYS A 333 -21.56 -4.97 -2.91
N TRP A 334 -20.87 -4.07 -2.25
CA TRP A 334 -19.92 -4.39 -1.18
C TRP A 334 -20.67 -4.36 0.15
N LYS A 335 -20.54 -5.44 0.88
CA LYS A 335 -21.00 -5.52 2.27
C LYS A 335 -19.77 -5.60 3.14
N GLY A 336 -19.77 -4.93 4.28
CA GLY A 336 -18.66 -5.00 5.22
C GLY A 336 -18.26 -6.45 5.51
N ASN A 337 -16.99 -6.77 5.27
CA ASN A 337 -16.42 -8.11 5.45
C ASN A 337 -14.90 -8.00 5.62
N ALA A 338 -14.29 -9.06 6.12
CA ALA A 338 -12.85 -9.19 6.23
C ALA A 338 -12.34 -10.42 5.47
N PHE A 339 -11.38 -10.23 4.60
CA PHE A 339 -10.60 -11.30 3.97
C PHE A 339 -9.20 -11.29 4.55
N ARG A 340 -8.94 -12.26 5.43
CA ARG A 340 -7.67 -12.46 6.12
C ARG A 340 -6.91 -13.61 5.49
N VAL A 341 -5.66 -13.38 5.16
CA VAL A 341 -4.74 -14.42 4.67
C VAL A 341 -3.60 -14.58 5.68
N GLU A 342 -3.13 -15.80 5.87
CA GLU A 342 -1.93 -16.05 6.66
C GLU A 342 -0.69 -15.85 5.80
N ALA A 343 0.32 -15.16 6.34
CA ALA A 343 1.66 -15.12 5.79
C ALA A 343 2.35 -16.47 5.94
N ASN A 344 3.30 -16.78 5.06
CA ASN A 344 4.02 -18.06 5.07
C ASN A 344 5.48 -17.85 5.50
N LEU A 345 6.02 -18.79 6.26
CA LEU A 345 7.46 -18.88 6.51
C LEU A 345 8.11 -19.66 5.38
N ILE A 346 9.16 -19.12 4.77
CA ILE A 346 9.90 -19.70 3.65
C ILE A 346 11.36 -19.88 4.04
N GLY A 347 11.94 -21.03 3.73
CA GLY A 347 13.38 -21.30 3.84
C GLY A 347 13.90 -21.47 5.28
N ALA A 348 13.06 -21.79 6.27
CA ALA A 348 13.46 -22.03 7.65
C ALA A 348 13.76 -23.52 7.92
#